data_7c8c16903e6371cc869f99a3fbec4590
#
_entry.id   7c8c16903e6371cc869f99a3fbec4590
#
_cell.length_a   1.000
_cell.length_b   1.000
_cell.length_c   1.000
_cell.angle_alpha   90.00
_cell.angle_beta   90.00
_cell.angle_gamma   90.00
#
_symmetry.space_group_name_H-M   'P 1'
#
loop_
_entity.id
_entity.type
_entity.pdbx_description
1 polymer ?
#
loop_
_entity_poly.entity_id
_entity_poly.type
_entity_poly.pdbx_seq_one_letter_code
_entity_poly.pdbx_strand_id
1 'polypeptide(L)'
;IKGRGNWTWKGFDKKPYRLKFDSKVNPVGMVKSKHFLLMAGADDDLGFLRNLVGYELSRRVGLPYTTDSQPVELVLNGKYQGLYFVTEKIRVDKKRVNIVEQADKATDPEAITGGWLVEIDNYDTDPHINVKLGSQNMVLTYHTPEALSAEQENYLQTQWNAIAKAICSNNENDTEWEKYVDIESLAKVYIVRELLQDEEGFHGSCYLYKQKGADTKWTFGPVWDFGNAYNETNFRHFIFQGDKFEQFIIDRAW
;
A
#
# COMPACT_ATOMS: atom_id res chain seq x y z
N ILE A 1 -13.43 18.15 2.06
CA ILE A 1 -12.52 17.88 0.93
C ILE A 1 -11.15 18.48 1.22
N LYS A 2 -10.06 17.78 0.87
CA LYS A 2 -8.66 18.21 1.03
C LYS A 2 -7.86 17.69 -0.18
N GLY A 3 -6.89 18.47 -0.67
CA GLY A 3 -5.93 18.00 -1.66
C GLY A 3 -5.15 16.78 -1.16
N ARG A 4 -4.72 15.90 -2.08
CA ARG A 4 -3.92 14.71 -1.79
C ARG A 4 -2.90 14.43 -2.89
N GLY A 5 -1.99 13.49 -2.61
CA GLY A 5 -0.91 13.07 -3.50
C GLY A 5 0.32 13.96 -3.38
N ASN A 6 1.46 13.42 -3.71
CA ASN A 6 2.74 14.12 -3.76
C ASN A 6 3.03 14.59 -5.19
N TRP A 7 3.43 13.66 -6.05
CA TRP A 7 3.72 13.93 -7.45
C TRP A 7 2.48 14.43 -8.20
N THR A 8 1.35 13.73 -8.10
CA THR A 8 0.11 14.08 -8.79
C THR A 8 -0.45 15.44 -8.37
N TRP A 9 -0.21 15.87 -7.12
CA TRP A 9 -0.60 17.22 -6.68
C TRP A 9 0.29 18.33 -7.24
N LYS A 10 1.58 18.08 -7.35
CA LYS A 10 2.56 19.09 -7.80
C LYS A 10 2.64 19.19 -9.33
N GLY A 11 2.65 18.04 -10.00
CA GLY A 11 2.98 17.92 -11.41
C GLY A 11 1.83 18.15 -12.40
N PHE A 12 0.56 18.11 -11.96
CA PHE A 12 -0.58 18.16 -12.88
C PHE A 12 -1.60 19.23 -12.47
N ASP A 13 -2.27 19.84 -13.45
CA ASP A 13 -3.32 20.83 -13.20
C ASP A 13 -4.58 20.18 -12.62
N LYS A 14 -4.92 19.02 -13.11
CA LYS A 14 -6.05 18.22 -12.63
C LYS A 14 -5.71 17.54 -11.31
N LYS A 15 -6.25 18.06 -10.21
CA LYS A 15 -5.84 17.70 -8.85
C LYS A 15 -6.66 16.56 -8.25
N PRO A 16 -6.03 15.58 -7.59
CA PRO A 16 -6.73 14.57 -6.80
C PRO A 16 -7.12 15.10 -5.41
N TYR A 17 -8.18 14.52 -4.83
CA TYR A 17 -8.70 14.97 -3.53
C TYR A 17 -8.97 13.80 -2.59
N ARG A 18 -8.89 14.09 -1.28
CA ARG A 18 -9.39 13.24 -0.21
C ARG A 18 -10.74 13.76 0.28
N LEU A 19 -11.70 12.87 0.38
CA LEU A 19 -13.04 13.13 0.92
C LEU A 19 -13.15 12.53 2.32
N LYS A 20 -13.67 13.33 3.25
CA LYS A 20 -14.10 12.88 4.59
C LYS A 20 -15.49 13.42 4.83
N PHE A 21 -16.47 12.54 4.93
CA PHE A 21 -17.86 12.87 5.20
C PHE A 21 -18.14 12.83 6.69
N ASP A 22 -19.13 13.60 7.16
CA ASP A 22 -19.54 13.61 8.57
C ASP A 22 -20.21 12.29 8.99
N SER A 23 -20.91 11.66 8.05
CA SER A 23 -21.51 10.33 8.21
C SER A 23 -21.05 9.36 7.13
N LYS A 24 -21.27 8.05 7.32
CA LYS A 24 -21.00 7.06 6.29
C LYS A 24 -21.94 7.23 5.12
N VAL A 25 -21.38 7.41 3.93
CA VAL A 25 -22.10 7.52 2.64
C VAL A 25 -21.77 6.31 1.75
N ASN A 26 -22.60 6.09 0.75
CA ASN A 26 -22.46 5.04 -0.24
C ASN A 26 -22.44 5.70 -1.64
N PRO A 27 -21.31 6.32 -2.03
CA PRO A 27 -21.23 6.97 -3.35
C PRO A 27 -21.27 5.90 -4.44
N VAL A 28 -22.05 6.16 -5.47
CA VAL A 28 -22.20 5.30 -6.68
C VAL A 28 -22.30 3.79 -6.38
N GLY A 29 -22.98 3.43 -5.29
CA GLY A 29 -23.21 2.03 -4.89
C GLY A 29 -22.06 1.35 -4.14
N MET A 30 -20.95 2.03 -3.90
CA MET A 30 -19.79 1.49 -3.19
C MET A 30 -20.08 1.19 -1.72
N VAL A 31 -19.19 0.47 -1.06
CA VAL A 31 -19.28 0.17 0.39
C VAL A 31 -19.35 1.46 1.22
N LYS A 32 -20.30 1.49 2.18
CA LYS A 32 -20.49 2.64 3.06
C LYS A 32 -19.24 2.99 3.84
N SER A 33 -18.74 4.22 3.70
CA SER A 33 -17.62 4.76 4.44
C SER A 33 -17.73 6.28 4.61
N LYS A 34 -16.94 6.82 5.54
CA LYS A 34 -16.71 8.27 5.62
C LYS A 34 -15.56 8.73 4.72
N HIS A 35 -14.72 7.81 4.24
CA HIS A 35 -13.44 8.12 3.62
C HIS A 35 -13.37 7.56 2.21
N PHE A 36 -13.23 8.48 1.25
CA PHE A 36 -13.00 8.19 -0.15
C PHE A 36 -11.93 9.12 -0.72
N LEU A 37 -11.49 8.81 -1.91
CA LEU A 37 -10.59 9.63 -2.71
C LEU A 37 -11.30 9.98 -4.02
N LEU A 38 -10.96 11.13 -4.58
CA LEU A 38 -11.23 11.49 -5.96
C LEU A 38 -9.91 11.45 -6.69
N MET A 39 -9.69 10.38 -7.45
CA MET A 39 -8.48 10.19 -8.23
C MET A 39 -8.67 10.87 -9.58
N ALA A 40 -7.68 11.70 -9.95
CA ALA A 40 -7.77 12.51 -11.17
C ALA A 40 -7.37 11.72 -12.42
N GLY A 41 -6.53 10.70 -12.30
CA GLY A 41 -5.96 9.96 -13.42
C GLY A 41 -5.16 10.84 -14.39
N ALA A 42 -4.55 11.89 -13.86
CA ALA A 42 -3.82 12.86 -14.69
C ALA A 42 -2.40 12.41 -15.05
N ASP A 43 -1.87 11.49 -14.28
CA ASP A 43 -0.57 10.82 -14.42
C ASP A 43 -0.65 9.51 -15.23
N ASP A 44 -1.84 9.07 -15.56
CA ASP A 44 -2.10 7.87 -16.34
C ASP A 44 -2.65 8.26 -17.72
N ASP A 45 -1.83 8.18 -18.75
CA ASP A 45 -2.18 8.47 -20.14
C ASP A 45 -3.25 7.53 -20.71
N LEU A 46 -3.48 6.38 -20.05
CA LEU A 46 -4.61 5.49 -20.30
C LEU A 46 -5.88 5.86 -19.51
N GLY A 47 -5.89 7.02 -18.83
CA GLY A 47 -7.06 7.54 -18.16
C GLY A 47 -7.49 6.75 -16.92
N PHE A 48 -6.54 6.33 -16.06
CA PHE A 48 -6.76 5.53 -14.86
C PHE A 48 -7.04 4.04 -15.12
N LEU A 49 -6.94 3.56 -16.36
CA LEU A 49 -7.18 2.14 -16.68
C LEU A 49 -6.15 1.22 -16.01
N ARG A 50 -4.90 1.65 -15.88
CA ARG A 50 -3.85 0.88 -15.19
C ARG A 50 -4.27 0.49 -13.78
N ASN A 51 -4.78 1.44 -13.01
CA ASN A 51 -5.29 1.21 -11.67
C ASN A 51 -6.50 0.24 -11.67
N LEU A 52 -7.46 0.42 -12.58
CA LEU A 52 -8.63 -0.45 -12.67
C LEU A 52 -8.25 -1.88 -13.02
N VAL A 53 -7.30 -2.07 -13.94
CA VAL A 53 -6.79 -3.40 -14.31
C VAL A 53 -6.05 -4.03 -13.13
N GLY A 54 -5.20 -3.27 -12.43
CA GLY A 54 -4.51 -3.74 -11.23
C GLY A 54 -5.46 -4.20 -10.13
N TYR A 55 -6.53 -3.45 -9.89
CA TYR A 55 -7.56 -3.85 -8.93
C TYR A 55 -8.33 -5.09 -9.38
N GLU A 56 -8.64 -5.22 -10.66
CA GLU A 56 -9.31 -6.41 -11.18
C GLU A 56 -8.42 -7.65 -11.10
N LEU A 57 -7.15 -7.56 -11.48
CA LEU A 57 -6.18 -8.65 -11.32
C LEU A 57 -6.04 -9.07 -9.86
N SER A 58 -5.98 -8.10 -8.96
CA SER A 58 -5.93 -8.34 -7.51
C SER A 58 -7.13 -9.17 -7.00
N ARG A 59 -8.34 -8.88 -7.50
CA ARG A 59 -9.53 -9.70 -7.19
C ARG A 59 -9.39 -11.11 -7.74
N ARG A 60 -8.91 -11.26 -8.96
CA ARG A 60 -8.79 -12.56 -9.64
C ARG A 60 -7.75 -13.47 -9.00
N VAL A 61 -6.63 -12.93 -8.53
CA VAL A 61 -5.64 -13.71 -7.77
C VAL A 61 -6.08 -14.00 -6.34
N GLY A 62 -7.20 -13.43 -5.89
CA GLY A 62 -7.81 -13.69 -4.59
C GLY A 62 -7.10 -13.01 -3.43
N LEU A 63 -6.67 -11.75 -3.58
CA LEU A 63 -6.27 -10.94 -2.43
C LEU A 63 -7.49 -10.68 -1.53
N PRO A 64 -7.35 -10.74 -0.19
CA PRO A 64 -8.47 -10.63 0.76
C PRO A 64 -9.27 -9.34 0.65
N TYR A 65 -8.63 -8.26 0.27
CA TYR A 65 -9.25 -6.99 -0.01
C TYR A 65 -8.62 -6.33 -1.23
N THR A 66 -9.45 -5.79 -2.08
CA THR A 66 -9.07 -4.97 -3.23
C THR A 66 -9.87 -3.68 -3.19
N THR A 67 -9.19 -2.57 -3.39
CA THR A 67 -9.78 -1.25 -3.50
C THR A 67 -10.84 -1.21 -4.61
N ASP A 68 -12.04 -0.71 -4.30
CA ASP A 68 -13.05 -0.40 -5.30
C ASP A 68 -12.86 1.03 -5.82
N SER A 69 -13.14 1.22 -7.10
CA SER A 69 -12.98 2.50 -7.79
C SER A 69 -14.01 2.62 -8.90
N GLN A 70 -14.77 3.72 -8.92
CA GLN A 70 -15.87 3.94 -9.85
C GLN A 70 -15.71 5.28 -10.57
N PRO A 71 -15.92 5.34 -11.90
CA PRO A 71 -15.84 6.57 -12.68
C PRO A 71 -16.98 7.52 -12.32
N VAL A 72 -16.67 8.80 -12.25
CA VAL A 72 -17.65 9.88 -12.02
C VAL A 72 -17.25 11.14 -12.78
N GLU A 73 -18.23 11.93 -13.18
CA GLU A 73 -18.00 13.30 -13.63
C GLU A 73 -18.01 14.23 -12.42
N LEU A 74 -16.96 15.01 -12.25
CA LEU A 74 -16.82 15.91 -11.12
C LEU A 74 -17.23 17.33 -11.48
N VAL A 75 -18.17 17.90 -10.70
CA VAL A 75 -18.45 19.33 -10.67
C VAL A 75 -18.01 19.86 -9.30
N LEU A 76 -17.03 20.75 -9.28
CA LEU A 76 -16.51 21.35 -8.05
C LEU A 76 -16.78 22.85 -8.06
N ASN A 77 -17.55 23.33 -7.06
CA ASN A 77 -17.95 24.73 -6.95
C ASN A 77 -18.60 25.29 -8.25
N GLY A 78 -19.46 24.48 -8.85
CA GLY A 78 -20.16 24.84 -10.09
C GLY A 78 -19.33 24.74 -11.37
N LYS A 79 -18.06 24.35 -11.30
CA LYS A 79 -17.18 24.16 -12.46
C LYS A 79 -16.99 22.68 -12.75
N TYR A 80 -17.19 22.29 -13.99
CA TYR A 80 -16.92 20.94 -14.47
C TYR A 80 -15.42 20.67 -14.50
N GLN A 81 -14.98 19.58 -13.88
CA GLN A 81 -13.58 19.19 -13.74
C GLN A 81 -13.22 17.95 -14.59
N GLY A 82 -14.20 17.39 -15.29
CA GLY A 82 -14.00 16.18 -16.11
C GLY A 82 -14.19 14.87 -15.34
N LEU A 83 -13.71 13.80 -15.95
CA LEU A 83 -13.76 12.44 -15.41
C LEU A 83 -12.84 12.30 -14.21
N TYR A 84 -13.36 11.79 -13.12
CA TYR A 84 -12.64 11.38 -11.92
C TYR A 84 -13.02 9.96 -11.55
N PHE A 85 -12.29 9.37 -10.58
CA PHE A 85 -12.65 8.09 -10.01
C PHE A 85 -12.84 8.25 -8.50
N VAL A 86 -14.07 7.96 -8.04
CA VAL A 86 -14.31 7.78 -6.60
C VAL A 86 -13.68 6.46 -6.21
N THR A 87 -12.70 6.51 -5.34
CA THR A 87 -11.87 5.35 -4.97
C THR A 87 -11.91 5.17 -3.45
N GLU A 88 -11.98 3.94 -2.98
CA GLU A 88 -11.89 3.64 -1.56
C GLU A 88 -10.51 4.04 -1.04
N LYS A 89 -10.48 4.74 0.11
CA LYS A 89 -9.22 4.92 0.84
C LYS A 89 -8.84 3.60 1.53
N ILE A 90 -7.62 3.12 1.33
CA ILE A 90 -7.06 2.00 2.09
C ILE A 90 -7.06 2.38 3.58
N ARG A 91 -7.65 1.52 4.40
CA ARG A 91 -7.73 1.66 5.85
C ARG A 91 -8.24 0.39 6.51
N VAL A 92 -8.02 0.26 7.80
CA VAL A 92 -8.67 -0.76 8.61
C VAL A 92 -10.18 -0.49 8.66
N ASP A 93 -10.98 -1.43 8.23
CA ASP A 93 -12.45 -1.46 8.30
C ASP A 93 -12.91 -2.88 7.97
N LYS A 94 -14.01 -3.33 8.57
CA LYS A 94 -14.60 -4.66 8.34
C LYS A 94 -14.85 -5.00 6.86
N LYS A 95 -15.06 -3.98 6.03
CA LYS A 95 -15.33 -4.10 4.59
C LYS A 95 -14.12 -3.74 3.71
N ARG A 96 -12.97 -3.47 4.32
CA ARG A 96 -11.72 -3.14 3.64
C ARG A 96 -10.59 -4.01 4.20
N VAL A 97 -9.54 -3.45 4.79
CA VAL A 97 -8.54 -4.24 5.51
C VAL A 97 -9.17 -4.73 6.81
N ASN A 98 -9.65 -5.97 6.81
CA ASN A 98 -10.43 -6.54 7.90
C ASN A 98 -9.53 -7.17 8.96
N ILE A 99 -8.92 -6.35 9.77
CA ILE A 99 -8.13 -6.75 10.95
C ILE A 99 -8.69 -6.10 12.20
N VAL A 100 -8.33 -6.63 13.37
CA VAL A 100 -8.64 -5.99 14.65
C VAL A 100 -7.70 -4.81 14.84
N GLU A 101 -8.25 -3.60 14.78
CA GLU A 101 -7.50 -2.35 14.93
C GLU A 101 -6.93 -2.25 16.35
N GLN A 102 -5.65 -1.93 16.48
CA GLN A 102 -5.08 -1.60 17.77
C GLN A 102 -5.28 -0.12 18.10
N ALA A 103 -5.29 0.20 19.39
CA ALA A 103 -5.44 1.58 19.84
C ALA A 103 -4.14 2.38 19.59
N ASP A 104 -4.30 3.67 19.31
CA ASP A 104 -3.19 4.62 19.33
C ASP A 104 -2.51 4.61 20.71
N LYS A 105 -1.19 4.65 20.70
CA LYS A 105 -0.36 4.70 21.92
C LYS A 105 -0.62 3.54 22.90
N ALA A 106 -0.96 2.36 22.37
CA ALA A 106 -1.11 1.16 23.19
C ALA A 106 0.24 0.75 23.80
N THR A 107 0.20 0.25 25.04
CA THR A 107 1.41 -0.22 25.77
C THR A 107 1.32 -1.69 26.17
N ASP A 108 0.13 -2.31 26.06
CA ASP A 108 -0.05 -3.72 26.38
C ASP A 108 0.71 -4.59 25.36
N PRO A 109 1.67 -5.42 25.83
CA PRO A 109 2.50 -6.26 24.96
C PRO A 109 1.69 -7.19 24.03
N GLU A 110 0.53 -7.67 24.49
CA GLU A 110 -0.32 -8.52 23.66
C GLU A 110 -1.11 -7.72 22.63
N ALA A 111 -1.59 -6.54 23.01
CA ALA A 111 -2.38 -5.67 22.14
C ALA A 111 -1.57 -5.16 20.93
N ILE A 112 -0.26 -4.93 21.11
CA ILE A 112 0.62 -4.39 20.06
C ILE A 112 1.14 -5.44 19.06
N THR A 113 0.84 -6.73 19.26
CA THR A 113 1.30 -7.81 18.36
C THR A 113 0.70 -7.75 16.96
N GLY A 114 -0.36 -7.00 16.75
CA GLY A 114 -1.03 -6.82 15.45
C GLY A 114 -2.03 -5.70 15.45
N GLY A 115 -2.86 -5.67 14.41
CA GLY A 115 -3.72 -4.51 14.14
C GLY A 115 -2.96 -3.42 13.39
N TRP A 116 -1.89 -3.80 12.70
CA TRP A 116 -1.02 -2.92 11.93
C TRP A 116 -1.49 -2.80 10.49
N LEU A 117 -1.50 -1.58 9.97
CA LEU A 117 -1.54 -1.26 8.55
C LEU A 117 -0.37 -0.34 8.26
N VAL A 118 0.54 -0.79 7.41
CA VAL A 118 1.78 -0.07 7.05
C VAL A 118 1.94 0.00 5.54
N GLU A 119 2.86 0.84 5.10
CA GLU A 119 3.19 1.04 3.70
C GLU A 119 4.72 1.20 3.56
N ILE A 120 5.33 0.41 2.70
CA ILE A 120 6.68 0.73 2.22
C ILE A 120 6.50 1.88 1.24
N ASP A 121 7.12 3.02 1.52
CA ASP A 121 6.89 4.26 0.80
C ASP A 121 8.21 4.88 0.31
N ASN A 122 8.11 5.67 -0.74
CA ASN A 122 9.21 6.47 -1.28
C ASN A 122 9.37 7.81 -0.56
N TYR A 123 8.41 8.19 0.27
CA TYR A 123 8.33 9.50 0.90
C TYR A 123 8.35 9.37 2.42
N ASP A 124 9.11 10.23 3.07
CA ASP A 124 9.22 10.38 4.53
C ASP A 124 8.33 11.50 5.10
N THR A 125 7.29 11.87 4.36
CA THR A 125 6.40 13.00 4.72
C THR A 125 5.32 12.63 5.74
N ASP A 126 4.92 11.37 5.77
CA ASP A 126 3.97 10.83 6.73
C ASP A 126 4.70 10.17 7.91
N PRO A 127 4.04 9.92 9.06
CA PRO A 127 4.64 9.24 10.21
C PRO A 127 5.19 7.86 9.83
N HIS A 128 6.48 7.61 10.07
CA HIS A 128 7.19 6.42 9.63
C HIS A 128 8.29 5.97 10.61
N ILE A 129 8.79 4.76 10.42
CA ILE A 129 10.06 4.31 10.93
C ILE A 129 11.03 4.06 9.77
N ASN A 130 12.31 4.11 10.05
CA ASN A 130 13.36 3.77 9.08
C ASN A 130 13.89 2.37 9.37
N VAL A 131 13.89 1.51 8.36
CA VAL A 131 14.42 0.14 8.44
C VAL A 131 15.68 0.04 7.59
N LYS A 132 16.78 -0.40 8.18
CA LYS A 132 18.02 -0.59 7.44
C LYS A 132 18.03 -1.91 6.68
N LEU A 133 18.29 -1.81 5.38
CA LEU A 133 18.42 -2.91 4.45
C LEU A 133 19.83 -2.87 3.85
N GLY A 134 20.75 -3.60 4.46
CA GLY A 134 22.17 -3.49 4.09
C GLY A 134 22.69 -2.05 4.27
N SER A 135 23.09 -1.41 3.18
CA SER A 135 23.56 -0.01 3.17
C SER A 135 22.46 1.05 2.95
N GLN A 136 21.24 0.62 2.70
CA GLN A 136 20.12 1.52 2.34
C GLN A 136 19.09 1.63 3.48
N ASN A 137 18.19 2.61 3.37
CA ASN A 137 17.07 2.77 4.29
C ASN A 137 15.77 2.58 3.52
N MET A 138 14.86 1.80 4.11
CA MET A 138 13.47 1.68 3.69
C MET A 138 12.62 2.54 4.61
N VAL A 139 11.75 3.37 4.04
CA VAL A 139 10.74 4.12 4.78
C VAL A 139 9.54 3.20 4.97
N LEU A 140 9.16 2.96 6.21
CA LEU A 140 7.96 2.21 6.58
C LEU A 140 6.96 3.14 7.26
N THR A 141 6.05 3.66 6.47
CA THR A 141 4.96 4.52 6.93
C THR A 141 3.89 3.70 7.64
N TYR A 142 3.42 4.15 8.79
CA TYR A 142 2.33 3.49 9.50
C TYR A 142 1.02 4.30 9.39
N HIS A 143 -0.08 3.59 9.11
CA HIS A 143 -1.41 4.16 8.95
C HIS A 143 -2.37 3.75 10.07
N THR A 144 -2.11 2.61 10.68
CA THR A 144 -2.81 2.12 11.86
C THR A 144 -1.82 1.35 12.73
N PRO A 145 -1.67 1.79 13.99
CA PRO A 145 -2.25 2.97 14.62
C PRO A 145 -1.77 4.29 13.98
N GLU A 146 -2.51 5.39 14.18
CA GLU A 146 -2.13 6.72 13.64
C GLU A 146 -1.04 7.41 14.48
N ALA A 147 -0.87 6.99 15.74
CA ALA A 147 0.17 7.47 16.65
C ALA A 147 0.72 6.33 17.50
N LEU A 148 2.05 6.21 17.58
CA LEU A 148 2.72 5.14 18.32
C LEU A 148 3.05 5.54 19.76
N SER A 149 3.01 4.54 20.66
CA SER A 149 3.75 4.56 21.92
C SER A 149 5.21 4.12 21.67
N ALA A 150 6.07 4.27 22.65
CA ALA A 150 7.44 3.75 22.58
C ALA A 150 7.46 2.22 22.42
N GLU A 151 6.52 1.51 23.05
CA GLU A 151 6.39 0.05 22.96
C GLU A 151 5.95 -0.38 21.56
N GLN A 152 5.01 0.34 20.95
CA GLN A 152 4.58 0.09 19.58
C GLN A 152 5.69 0.36 18.57
N GLU A 153 6.39 1.48 18.71
CA GLU A 153 7.53 1.81 17.84
C GLU A 153 8.63 0.76 17.95
N ASN A 154 8.99 0.36 19.18
CA ASN A 154 9.98 -0.68 19.41
C ASN A 154 9.57 -2.05 18.83
N TYR A 155 8.28 -2.41 18.97
CA TYR A 155 7.75 -3.64 18.39
C TYR A 155 7.88 -3.63 16.86
N LEU A 156 7.39 -2.57 16.22
CA LEU A 156 7.44 -2.41 14.76
C LEU A 156 8.87 -2.44 14.24
N GLN A 157 9.78 -1.67 14.89
CA GLN A 157 11.18 -1.61 14.54
C GLN A 157 11.88 -2.97 14.69
N THR A 158 11.60 -3.70 15.77
CA THR A 158 12.18 -5.02 16.03
C THR A 158 11.75 -6.04 15.00
N GLN A 159 10.44 -6.08 14.66
CA GLN A 159 9.91 -6.99 13.64
C GLN A 159 10.57 -6.74 12.28
N TRP A 160 10.61 -5.49 11.84
CA TRP A 160 11.13 -5.16 10.51
C TRP A 160 12.65 -5.23 10.43
N ASN A 161 13.37 -4.97 11.51
CA ASN A 161 14.81 -5.22 11.57
C ASN A 161 15.12 -6.72 11.44
N ALA A 162 14.31 -7.61 12.05
CA ALA A 162 14.47 -9.05 11.91
C ALA A 162 14.21 -9.51 10.47
N ILE A 163 13.14 -9.02 9.84
CA ILE A 163 12.83 -9.27 8.42
C ILE A 163 14.00 -8.80 7.53
N ALA A 164 14.42 -7.56 7.69
CA ALA A 164 15.51 -6.98 6.91
C ALA A 164 16.83 -7.75 7.07
N LYS A 165 17.16 -8.16 8.30
CA LYS A 165 18.36 -8.96 8.58
C LYS A 165 18.33 -10.30 7.84
N ALA A 166 17.20 -11.00 7.87
CA ALA A 166 17.05 -12.29 7.19
C ALA A 166 17.10 -12.13 5.66
N ILE A 167 16.44 -11.12 5.13
CA ILE A 167 16.44 -10.83 3.69
C ILE A 167 17.83 -10.43 3.19
N CYS A 168 18.56 -9.61 3.94
CA CYS A 168 19.92 -9.17 3.58
C CYS A 168 21.01 -10.17 4.02
N SER A 169 20.66 -11.37 4.44
CA SER A 169 21.62 -12.42 4.81
C SER A 169 22.45 -12.84 3.59
N ASN A 170 23.74 -13.06 3.79
CA ASN A 170 24.62 -13.65 2.75
C ASN A 170 24.37 -15.15 2.52
N ASN A 171 23.52 -15.77 3.33
CA ASN A 171 23.12 -17.15 3.16
C ASN A 171 21.88 -17.23 2.28
N GLU A 172 22.02 -17.71 1.05
CA GLU A 172 20.92 -17.85 0.10
C GLU A 172 19.81 -18.80 0.57
N ASN A 173 20.11 -19.70 1.50
CA ASN A 173 19.16 -20.63 2.10
C ASN A 173 18.56 -20.09 3.42
N ASP A 174 18.76 -18.83 3.74
CA ASP A 174 18.16 -18.22 4.93
C ASP A 174 16.69 -17.92 4.70
N THR A 175 15.82 -18.71 5.32
CA THR A 175 14.36 -18.57 5.24
C THR A 175 13.74 -17.97 6.50
N GLU A 176 14.53 -17.38 7.38
CA GLU A 176 14.03 -16.79 8.62
C GLU A 176 12.95 -15.71 8.39
N TRP A 177 13.02 -14.97 7.27
CA TRP A 177 12.02 -13.98 6.89
C TRP A 177 10.62 -14.59 6.66
N GLU A 178 10.52 -15.87 6.27
CA GLU A 178 9.26 -16.59 6.05
C GLU A 178 8.43 -16.75 7.33
N LYS A 179 9.06 -16.63 8.50
CA LYS A 179 8.38 -16.64 9.79
C LYS A 179 7.51 -15.41 9.98
N TYR A 180 7.88 -14.31 9.34
CA TYR A 180 7.22 -13.02 9.50
C TYR A 180 6.29 -12.66 8.36
N VAL A 181 6.49 -13.23 7.16
CA VAL A 181 5.80 -12.86 5.92
C VAL A 181 4.89 -13.97 5.43
N ASP A 182 3.67 -13.61 5.05
CA ASP A 182 2.75 -14.49 4.34
C ASP A 182 3.15 -14.58 2.86
N ILE A 183 3.81 -15.70 2.53
CA ILE A 183 4.38 -15.95 1.19
C ILE A 183 3.26 -16.01 0.13
N GLU A 184 2.09 -16.54 0.45
CA GLU A 184 0.99 -16.60 -0.51
C GLU A 184 0.52 -15.19 -0.90
N SER A 185 0.40 -14.30 0.07
CA SER A 185 0.04 -12.90 -0.20
C SER A 185 1.12 -12.17 -1.01
N LEU A 186 2.39 -12.40 -0.68
CA LEU A 186 3.53 -11.86 -1.43
C LEU A 186 3.50 -12.33 -2.88
N ALA A 187 3.33 -13.64 -3.12
CA ALA A 187 3.25 -14.21 -4.46
C ALA A 187 2.07 -13.63 -5.27
N LYS A 188 0.91 -13.44 -4.65
CA LYS A 188 -0.26 -12.82 -5.29
C LYS A 188 0.01 -11.37 -5.69
N VAL A 189 0.59 -10.58 -4.79
CA VAL A 189 0.96 -9.19 -5.09
C VAL A 189 2.02 -9.15 -6.20
N TYR A 190 3.03 -10.03 -6.13
CA TYR A 190 4.06 -10.15 -7.16
C TYR A 190 3.43 -10.41 -8.54
N ILE A 191 2.54 -11.40 -8.66
CA ILE A 191 1.88 -11.72 -9.93
C ILE A 191 1.14 -10.50 -10.50
N VAL A 192 0.41 -9.76 -9.66
CA VAL A 192 -0.31 -8.55 -10.10
C VAL A 192 0.66 -7.49 -10.61
N ARG A 193 1.72 -7.21 -9.84
CA ARG A 193 2.73 -6.19 -10.21
C ARG A 193 3.51 -6.59 -11.45
N GLU A 194 3.91 -7.87 -11.56
CA GLU A 194 4.65 -8.40 -12.69
C GLU A 194 3.85 -8.34 -14.00
N LEU A 195 2.57 -8.75 -13.97
CA LEU A 195 1.69 -8.68 -15.14
C LEU A 195 1.46 -7.24 -15.62
N LEU A 196 1.54 -6.27 -14.74
CA LEU A 196 1.41 -4.86 -15.05
C LEU A 196 2.74 -4.17 -15.33
N GLN A 197 3.86 -4.88 -15.19
CA GLN A 197 5.21 -4.32 -15.30
C GLN A 197 5.40 -3.07 -14.42
N ASP A 198 4.91 -3.16 -13.19
CA ASP A 198 4.90 -2.07 -12.25
C ASP A 198 6.12 -2.15 -11.33
N GLU A 199 7.20 -1.48 -11.72
CA GLU A 199 8.47 -1.48 -11.01
C GLU A 199 8.40 -0.80 -9.64
N GLU A 200 7.48 0.11 -9.43
CA GLU A 200 7.37 0.86 -8.17
C GLU A 200 6.75 0.01 -7.05
N GLY A 201 6.05 -1.04 -7.39
CA GLY A 201 5.12 -1.73 -6.51
C GLY A 201 5.66 -2.39 -5.27
N PHE A 202 6.98 -2.45 -5.06
CA PHE A 202 7.62 -3.03 -3.88
C PHE A 202 8.48 -2.04 -3.09
N HIS A 203 8.71 -0.84 -3.60
CA HIS A 203 9.46 0.20 -2.89
C HIS A 203 8.64 1.47 -2.64
N GLY A 204 7.51 1.61 -3.31
CA GLY A 204 6.54 2.68 -3.09
C GLY A 204 5.12 2.14 -3.13
N SER A 205 4.21 2.74 -2.37
CA SER A 205 2.80 2.36 -2.32
C SER A 205 2.56 0.86 -2.06
N CYS A 206 3.50 0.21 -1.36
CA CYS A 206 3.42 -1.21 -1.02
C CYS A 206 2.81 -1.39 0.36
N TYR A 207 1.51 -1.66 0.40
CA TYR A 207 0.77 -1.86 1.64
C TYR A 207 0.95 -3.26 2.20
N LEU A 208 1.05 -3.33 3.53
CA LEU A 208 1.02 -4.56 4.30
C LEU A 208 0.18 -4.38 5.55
N TYR A 209 -0.37 -5.46 6.03
CA TYR A 209 -1.07 -5.46 7.31
C TYR A 209 -0.76 -6.72 8.13
N LYS A 210 -0.94 -6.62 9.43
CA LYS A 210 -0.74 -7.74 10.36
C LYS A 210 -1.91 -7.84 11.31
N GLN A 211 -2.55 -9.01 11.36
CA GLN A 211 -3.60 -9.31 12.33
C GLN A 211 -2.99 -9.44 13.73
N LYS A 212 -3.82 -9.25 14.77
CA LYS A 212 -3.42 -9.47 16.17
C LYS A 212 -3.03 -10.94 16.38
N GLY A 213 -1.94 -11.14 17.10
CA GLY A 213 -1.37 -12.44 17.48
C GLY A 213 0.14 -12.50 17.22
N ALA A 214 0.88 -13.10 18.16
CA ALA A 214 2.34 -13.21 18.06
C ALA A 214 2.76 -14.00 16.82
N ASP A 215 2.03 -15.06 16.49
CA ASP A 215 2.32 -15.99 15.38
C ASP A 215 1.71 -15.54 14.04
N THR A 216 1.02 -14.41 13.99
CA THR A 216 0.47 -13.90 12.73
C THR A 216 1.56 -13.27 11.89
N LYS A 217 1.42 -13.38 10.57
CA LYS A 217 2.40 -12.89 9.61
C LYS A 217 1.97 -11.56 8.98
N TRP A 218 2.92 -10.83 8.43
CA TRP A 218 2.68 -9.67 7.59
C TRP A 218 2.09 -10.13 6.25
N THR A 219 0.89 -9.69 5.97
CA THR A 219 0.16 -9.98 4.72
C THR A 219 0.38 -8.82 3.75
N PHE A 220 0.86 -9.12 2.55
CA PHE A 220 1.01 -8.14 1.47
C PHE A 220 -0.34 -7.75 0.87
N GLY A 221 -0.48 -6.49 0.55
CA GLY A 221 -1.71 -5.88 0.03
C GLY A 221 -2.41 -4.99 1.06
N PRO A 222 -3.50 -4.34 0.62
CA PRO A 222 -4.03 -4.33 -0.75
C PRO A 222 -3.10 -3.62 -1.73
N VAL A 223 -3.17 -3.97 -3.00
CA VAL A 223 -2.41 -3.29 -4.05
C VAL A 223 -2.93 -1.87 -4.28
N TRP A 224 -2.03 -0.96 -4.64
CA TRP A 224 -2.30 0.45 -4.82
C TRP A 224 -1.35 1.07 -5.81
N ASP A 225 -1.77 2.13 -6.49
CA ASP A 225 -0.96 3.02 -7.31
C ASP A 225 -0.22 2.32 -8.46
N PHE A 226 -0.92 2.17 -9.57
CA PHE A 226 -0.37 1.59 -10.79
C PHE A 226 -0.07 2.67 -11.86
N GLY A 227 0.16 3.93 -11.43
CA GLY A 227 0.45 5.03 -12.34
C GLY A 227 1.64 4.78 -13.25
N ASN A 228 2.64 4.06 -12.74
CA ASN A 228 3.86 3.69 -13.48
C ASN A 228 3.78 2.35 -14.24
N ALA A 229 2.67 1.61 -14.11
CA ALA A 229 2.49 0.35 -14.82
C ALA A 229 2.47 0.55 -16.34
N TYR A 230 3.00 -0.42 -17.10
CA TYR A 230 3.11 -0.34 -18.56
C TYR A 230 3.77 0.96 -19.07
N ASN A 231 4.73 1.47 -18.34
CA ASN A 231 5.48 2.63 -18.79
C ASN A 231 6.39 2.23 -19.96
N GLU A 232 6.40 3.02 -21.04
CA GLU A 232 7.18 2.73 -22.27
C GLU A 232 8.67 2.54 -22.00
N THR A 233 9.22 3.17 -20.99
CA THR A 233 10.62 3.01 -20.59
C THR A 233 10.91 1.65 -19.97
N ASN A 234 9.90 0.98 -19.42
CA ASN A 234 10.03 -0.24 -18.62
C ASN A 234 9.49 -1.48 -19.34
N PHE A 235 9.00 -1.34 -20.54
CA PHE A 235 8.32 -2.38 -21.33
C PHE A 235 9.13 -3.67 -21.60
N ARG A 236 10.36 -3.76 -21.16
CA ARG A 236 11.29 -4.85 -21.51
C ARG A 236 11.80 -5.65 -20.30
N HIS A 237 11.42 -5.29 -19.11
CA HIS A 237 11.99 -5.90 -17.91
C HIS A 237 10.90 -6.51 -17.04
N PHE A 238 11.11 -7.74 -16.65
CA PHE A 238 10.41 -8.30 -15.50
C PHE A 238 10.87 -7.57 -14.23
N ILE A 239 9.99 -7.41 -13.27
CA ILE A 239 10.27 -6.68 -12.02
C ILE A 239 11.52 -7.24 -11.33
N PHE A 240 11.69 -8.57 -11.32
CA PHE A 240 12.81 -9.23 -10.66
C PHE A 240 14.14 -9.16 -11.42
N GLN A 241 14.16 -8.69 -12.66
CA GLN A 241 15.41 -8.52 -13.44
C GLN A 241 16.09 -7.15 -13.18
N GLY A 242 15.49 -6.31 -12.39
CA GLY A 242 16.09 -5.04 -12.02
C GLY A 242 17.14 -5.23 -10.91
N ASP A 243 18.34 -4.72 -11.10
CA ASP A 243 19.36 -4.57 -10.04
C ASP A 243 18.93 -3.55 -8.97
N LYS A 244 17.63 -3.34 -8.81
CA LYS A 244 17.11 -2.32 -7.94
C LYS A 244 16.84 -2.91 -6.57
N PHE A 245 17.54 -2.36 -5.63
CA PHE A 245 17.38 -2.59 -4.21
C PHE A 245 15.94 -2.51 -3.71
N GLU A 246 15.12 -1.68 -4.32
CA GLU A 246 13.72 -1.47 -3.98
C GLU A 246 12.88 -2.74 -4.07
N GLN A 247 13.39 -3.77 -4.73
CA GLN A 247 12.69 -5.04 -4.93
C GLN A 247 13.28 -6.18 -4.10
N PHE A 248 14.08 -5.86 -3.11
CA PHE A 248 14.86 -6.78 -2.31
C PHE A 248 14.09 -7.98 -1.73
N ILE A 249 12.82 -7.78 -1.34
CA ILE A 249 11.96 -8.89 -0.86
C ILE A 249 11.72 -9.90 -1.98
N ILE A 250 11.50 -9.42 -3.21
CA ILE A 250 11.26 -10.28 -4.36
C ILE A 250 12.53 -11.01 -4.76
N ASP A 251 13.66 -10.34 -4.79
CA ASP A 251 14.95 -10.95 -5.13
C ASP A 251 15.32 -12.10 -4.19
N ARG A 252 14.89 -12.04 -2.93
CA ARG A 252 15.14 -13.10 -1.94
C ARG A 252 14.06 -14.19 -1.94
N ALA A 253 12.83 -13.84 -2.26
CA ALA A 253 11.71 -14.79 -2.29
C ALA A 253 11.71 -15.66 -3.56
N TRP A 254 12.40 -15.22 -4.59
CA TRP A 254 12.54 -15.94 -5.85
C TRP A 254 13.74 -16.91 -5.82
#